data_74ae7c3e5997f522f8af41a08e06acd6
#
_entry.id   74ae7c3e5997f522f8af41a08e06acd6
#
_cell.length_a   1.000
_cell.length_b   1.000
_cell.length_c   1.000
_cell.angle_alpha   90.00
_cell.angle_beta   90.00
_cell.angle_gamma   90.00
#
_symmetry.space_group_name_H-M   'P 1'
#
loop_
_entity.id
_entity.type
_entity.pdbx_description
1 polymer ?
#
loop_
_entity_poly.entity_id
_entity_poly.type
_entity_poly.pdbx_seq_one_letter_code
_entity_poly.pdbx_strand_id
1 'polypeptide(L)'
;MRKIDHKFLHSLLGHTQGKLLSGFVLALLATPILAAEQKQGNELTLGGGVDVAPRYSGSDENRVTTALVIDYSMVNGLFVSSTRGIGYGNNIGKFDYSAALSYRAGRKDRDVDSDSLSYGSDYLRGMGDVKGSAIGMLGIGYEVTDWLNLQLQAEVPVSQRSNGEALHFSIVSPLYTSSKNSVTLALTSSWGTSKYMQTYYGVSASQSAASGFTRYDAKSGIYAYSLNMDWTHKLNQDWGVVAAAGFTQLAGDARNSPIVQRKTSPTGSLKVTYSF
;
A
#
# COMPACT_ATOMS: atom_id res chain seq x y z
N MET A 1 47.32 -8.18 -6.37
CA MET A 1 46.82 -8.17 -4.99
C MET A 1 46.96 -6.74 -4.43
N ARG A 2 45.94 -5.93 -4.49
CA ARG A 2 45.89 -4.60 -3.83
C ARG A 2 45.11 -4.73 -2.52
N LYS A 3 45.74 -4.44 -1.40
CA LYS A 3 45.15 -4.39 -0.07
C LYS A 3 44.09 -3.26 -0.03
N ILE A 4 42.89 -3.62 0.31
CA ILE A 4 41.81 -2.65 0.59
C ILE A 4 42.05 -2.09 2.00
N ASP A 5 42.17 -0.77 2.09
CA ASP A 5 42.51 -0.04 3.29
C ASP A 5 41.27 0.05 4.20
N HIS A 6 41.34 -0.60 5.36
CA HIS A 6 40.25 -0.70 6.36
C HIS A 6 39.88 0.61 7.06
N LYS A 7 40.52 1.74 6.72
CA LYS A 7 40.27 3.05 7.37
C LYS A 7 39.11 3.86 6.76
N PHE A 8 38.57 3.42 5.60
CA PHE A 8 37.47 4.16 4.95
C PHE A 8 36.07 3.76 5.47
N LEU A 9 35.95 2.65 6.19
CA LEU A 9 34.65 2.18 6.73
C LEU A 9 34.27 2.81 8.08
N HIS A 10 35.22 3.42 8.81
CA HIS A 10 34.95 4.00 10.13
C HIS A 10 34.47 5.46 10.13
N SER A 11 34.54 6.15 9.00
CA SER A 11 34.13 7.56 8.88
C SER A 11 32.66 7.75 8.48
N LEU A 12 31.95 6.70 8.10
CA LEU A 12 30.53 6.75 7.73
C LEU A 12 29.56 6.33 8.86
N LEU A 13 30.06 6.00 10.05
CA LEU A 13 29.26 5.59 11.22
C LEU A 13 29.19 6.69 12.32
N GLY A 14 29.39 7.95 11.93
CA GLY A 14 29.24 9.11 12.79
C GLY A 14 27.81 9.64 12.85
N HIS A 15 27.09 9.27 13.91
CA HIS A 15 25.96 10.00 14.49
C HIS A 15 24.90 10.58 13.51
N THR A 16 24.06 9.72 12.97
CA THR A 16 22.66 10.06 12.75
C THR A 16 21.84 8.88 13.23
N GLN A 17 21.11 9.07 14.33
CA GLN A 17 19.96 8.22 14.65
C GLN A 17 18.90 8.47 13.56
N GLY A 18 19.14 7.94 12.38
CA GLY A 18 18.22 7.92 11.27
C GLY A 18 17.15 6.88 11.55
N LYS A 19 15.96 7.33 11.88
CA LYS A 19 14.74 6.51 11.86
C LYS A 19 14.45 6.12 10.42
N LEU A 20 15.08 5.04 9.96
CA LEU A 20 14.83 4.44 8.66
C LEU A 20 13.65 3.49 8.78
N LEU A 21 12.43 3.97 8.62
CA LEU A 21 11.26 3.14 8.34
C LEU A 21 10.26 3.97 7.53
N SER A 22 10.25 3.72 6.23
CA SER A 22 9.34 4.33 5.27
C SER A 22 7.90 3.92 5.53
N GLY A 23 7.01 4.91 5.55
CA GLY A 23 5.59 4.70 5.75
C GLY A 23 4.91 4.10 4.54
N PHE A 24 4.21 3.06 4.81
CA PHE A 24 3.24 2.53 3.90
C PHE A 24 2.01 3.44 3.88
N VAL A 25 1.96 4.33 2.91
CA VAL A 25 0.67 4.79 2.42
C VAL A 25 0.10 3.59 1.69
N LEU A 26 -1.05 3.13 2.15
CA LEU A 26 -1.87 2.16 1.44
C LEU A 26 -2.47 2.84 0.19
N ALA A 27 -1.63 3.23 -0.77
CA ALA A 27 -2.03 3.11 -2.13
C ALA A 27 -2.07 1.59 -2.33
N LEU A 28 -3.26 1.00 -2.36
CA LEU A 28 -3.49 -0.32 -2.92
C LEU A 28 -3.07 -0.23 -4.39
N LEU A 29 -1.76 -0.19 -4.59
CA LEU A 29 -1.19 -0.57 -5.86
C LEU A 29 -1.51 -2.06 -5.90
N ALA A 30 -2.54 -2.44 -6.65
CA ALA A 30 -2.68 -3.79 -7.13
C ALA A 30 -1.40 -4.01 -7.95
N THR A 31 -0.30 -4.38 -7.27
CA THR A 31 0.84 -4.93 -7.98
C THR A 31 0.25 -6.18 -8.63
N PRO A 32 0.16 -6.22 -9.98
CA PRO A 32 -0.28 -7.42 -10.62
C PRO A 32 0.64 -8.52 -10.10
N ILE A 33 0.05 -9.57 -9.54
CA ILE A 33 0.74 -10.85 -9.43
C ILE A 33 0.83 -11.27 -10.89
N LEU A 34 1.82 -10.72 -11.62
CA LEU A 34 2.11 -11.15 -12.97
C LEU A 34 2.49 -12.61 -12.82
N ALA A 35 1.83 -13.46 -13.59
CA ALA A 35 2.18 -14.86 -13.72
C ALA A 35 3.71 -14.94 -13.80
N ALA A 36 4.32 -15.55 -12.79
CA ALA A 36 5.76 -15.60 -12.71
C ALA A 36 6.23 -16.40 -13.92
N GLU A 37 6.79 -15.73 -14.93
CA GLU A 37 7.80 -16.38 -15.76
C GLU A 37 8.72 -17.12 -14.80
N GLN A 38 8.93 -18.41 -14.99
CA GLN A 38 9.79 -19.20 -14.11
C GLN A 38 11.16 -18.51 -14.03
N LYS A 39 11.34 -17.72 -12.97
CA LYS A 39 12.56 -16.97 -12.74
C LYS A 39 13.69 -17.98 -12.53
N GLN A 40 14.75 -17.87 -13.29
CA GLN A 40 15.92 -18.74 -13.17
C GLN A 40 16.77 -18.45 -11.92
N GLY A 41 16.42 -17.45 -11.11
CA GLY A 41 17.15 -17.04 -9.92
C GLY A 41 16.33 -16.19 -8.95
N ASN A 42 16.89 -15.98 -7.77
CA ASN A 42 16.36 -14.99 -6.83
C ASN A 42 16.59 -13.59 -7.42
N GLU A 43 15.65 -12.67 -7.19
CA GLU A 43 15.73 -11.30 -7.68
C GLU A 43 15.61 -10.32 -6.51
N LEU A 44 16.54 -9.38 -6.44
CA LEU A 44 16.50 -8.27 -5.50
C LEU A 44 16.30 -6.97 -6.27
N THR A 45 15.23 -6.25 -5.98
CA THR A 45 15.00 -4.89 -6.48
C THR A 45 15.07 -3.92 -5.31
N LEU A 46 15.92 -2.91 -5.43
CA LEU A 46 16.00 -1.78 -4.51
C LEU A 46 15.63 -0.50 -5.23
N GLY A 47 15.07 0.45 -4.52
CA GLY A 47 14.72 1.73 -5.14
C GLY A 47 14.23 2.76 -4.14
N GLY A 48 13.95 3.94 -4.68
CA GLY A 48 13.42 5.05 -3.91
C GLY A 48 12.66 6.02 -4.79
N GLY A 49 11.86 6.86 -4.16
CA GLY A 49 11.05 7.83 -4.88
C GLY A 49 10.14 8.62 -3.96
N VAL A 50 9.02 9.04 -4.50
CA VAL A 50 8.01 9.81 -3.79
C VAL A 50 6.62 9.25 -4.06
N ASP A 51 5.80 9.27 -3.02
CA ASP A 51 4.37 8.97 -3.09
C ASP A 51 3.56 10.22 -2.68
N VAL A 52 2.46 10.46 -3.38
CA VAL A 52 1.47 11.51 -3.09
C VAL A 52 0.14 10.85 -2.82
N ALA A 53 -0.45 11.13 -1.67
CA ALA A 53 -1.74 10.57 -1.28
C ALA A 53 -2.46 11.50 -0.29
N PRO A 54 -3.77 11.34 -0.05
CA PRO A 54 -4.46 12.11 0.97
C PRO A 54 -3.88 11.85 2.37
N ARG A 55 -3.94 12.83 3.28
CA ARG A 55 -3.46 12.71 4.66
C ARG A 55 -4.15 11.59 5.42
N TYR A 56 -5.41 11.31 5.13
CA TYR A 56 -6.19 10.14 5.55
C TYR A 56 -7.29 9.88 4.52
N SER A 57 -7.92 8.73 4.57
CA SER A 57 -9.00 8.38 3.64
C SER A 57 -10.20 9.32 3.81
N GLY A 58 -10.41 10.23 2.86
CA GLY A 58 -11.43 11.28 2.90
C GLY A 58 -10.90 12.68 3.23
N SER A 59 -9.58 12.84 3.43
CA SER A 59 -8.94 14.16 3.55
C SER A 59 -8.99 14.92 2.22
N ASP A 60 -9.19 16.22 2.27
CA ASP A 60 -9.03 17.15 1.14
C ASP A 60 -7.56 17.58 0.96
N GLU A 61 -6.73 17.40 1.98
CA GLU A 61 -5.30 17.64 1.93
C GLU A 61 -4.53 16.39 1.47
N ASN A 62 -3.46 16.61 0.70
CA ASN A 62 -2.53 15.58 0.30
C ASN A 62 -1.23 15.70 1.09
N ARG A 63 -0.53 14.59 1.23
CA ARG A 63 0.84 14.54 1.73
C ARG A 63 1.77 13.95 0.69
N VAL A 64 3.02 14.37 0.71
CA VAL A 64 4.12 13.80 -0.05
C VAL A 64 5.00 13.03 0.91
N THR A 65 5.31 11.77 0.59
CA THR A 65 6.16 10.92 1.41
C THR A 65 7.27 10.32 0.57
N THR A 66 8.43 10.09 1.19
CA THR A 66 9.50 9.32 0.56
C THR A 66 9.08 7.86 0.47
N ALA A 67 9.24 7.28 -0.71
CA ALA A 67 9.00 5.87 -0.97
C ALA A 67 10.33 5.11 -0.98
N LEU A 68 10.40 4.02 -0.21
CA LEU A 68 11.49 3.05 -0.27
C LEU A 68 10.98 1.78 -0.94
N VAL A 69 11.69 1.29 -1.95
CA VAL A 69 11.40 0.02 -2.61
C VAL A 69 12.45 -1.00 -2.19
N ILE A 70 12.00 -2.07 -1.56
CA ILE A 70 12.76 -3.28 -1.30
C ILE A 70 11.86 -4.42 -1.75
N ASP A 71 12.26 -5.18 -2.73
CA ASP A 71 11.54 -6.38 -3.15
C ASP A 71 12.57 -7.49 -3.41
N TYR A 72 12.57 -8.50 -2.56
CA TYR A 72 13.37 -9.70 -2.71
C TYR A 72 12.44 -10.88 -2.92
N SER A 73 12.45 -11.43 -4.12
CA SER A 73 11.63 -12.58 -4.52
C SER A 73 12.54 -13.79 -4.78
N MET A 74 12.22 -14.91 -4.15
CA MET A 74 12.97 -16.15 -4.23
C MET A 74 12.30 -17.13 -5.20
N VAL A 75 13.09 -17.98 -5.85
CA VAL A 75 12.59 -19.01 -6.79
C VAL A 75 11.57 -19.96 -6.12
N ASN A 76 11.73 -20.23 -4.81
CA ASN A 76 10.83 -21.10 -4.07
C ASN A 76 9.50 -20.43 -3.66
N GLY A 77 9.23 -19.19 -4.09
CA GLY A 77 8.02 -18.45 -3.81
C GLY A 77 8.05 -17.58 -2.55
N LEU A 78 9.08 -17.66 -1.71
CA LEU A 78 9.25 -16.75 -0.58
C LEU A 78 9.59 -15.35 -1.08
N PHE A 79 9.09 -14.33 -0.37
CA PHE A 79 9.42 -12.94 -0.68
C PHE A 79 9.51 -12.06 0.57
N VAL A 80 10.31 -11.00 0.45
CA VAL A 80 10.37 -9.87 1.39
C VAL A 80 10.18 -8.60 0.58
N SER A 81 9.10 -7.86 0.84
CA SER A 81 8.74 -6.71 0.02
C SER A 81 8.25 -5.56 0.90
N SER A 82 8.72 -4.34 0.59
CA SER A 82 8.24 -3.13 1.25
C SER A 82 6.76 -2.84 0.97
N THR A 83 6.15 -3.44 -0.05
CA THR A 83 4.74 -3.25 -0.41
C THR A 83 3.85 -4.43 -0.01
N ARG A 84 4.37 -5.66 -0.14
CA ARG A 84 3.61 -6.90 0.12
C ARG A 84 3.85 -7.48 1.53
N GLY A 85 4.92 -7.05 2.21
CA GLY A 85 5.35 -7.64 3.48
C GLY A 85 6.28 -8.84 3.30
N ILE A 86 6.29 -9.75 4.26
CA ILE A 86 7.08 -10.99 4.25
C ILE A 86 6.12 -12.14 4.06
N GLY A 87 6.34 -12.97 3.04
CA GLY A 87 5.37 -14.00 2.72
C GLY A 87 5.82 -15.02 1.71
N TYR A 88 4.85 -15.77 1.27
CA TYR A 88 4.95 -16.78 0.24
C TYR A 88 3.87 -16.55 -0.82
N GLY A 89 4.22 -16.71 -2.08
CA GLY A 89 3.28 -16.68 -3.20
C GLY A 89 3.75 -17.61 -4.30
N ASN A 90 2.81 -18.23 -4.97
CA ASN A 90 3.07 -19.12 -6.10
C ASN A 90 1.85 -19.19 -7.01
N ASN A 91 1.96 -19.89 -8.12
CA ASN A 91 0.87 -20.15 -9.05
C ASN A 91 0.68 -21.64 -9.31
N ILE A 92 -0.53 -22.03 -9.64
CA ILE A 92 -0.90 -23.38 -10.13
C ILE A 92 -1.75 -23.19 -11.39
N GLY A 93 -1.12 -23.34 -12.54
CA GLY A 93 -1.75 -23.02 -13.82
C GLY A 93 -2.11 -21.53 -13.89
N LYS A 94 -3.42 -21.23 -14.03
CA LYS A 94 -3.94 -19.86 -14.08
C LYS A 94 -4.32 -19.27 -12.71
N PHE A 95 -4.13 -20.01 -11.63
CA PHE A 95 -4.41 -19.55 -10.28
C PHE A 95 -3.14 -19.08 -9.59
N ASP A 96 -3.17 -17.85 -9.07
CA ASP A 96 -2.16 -17.29 -8.20
C ASP A 96 -2.67 -17.33 -6.75
N TYR A 97 -1.78 -17.58 -5.80
CA TYR A 97 -2.10 -17.48 -4.39
C TYR A 97 -0.92 -16.92 -3.58
N SER A 98 -1.24 -16.24 -2.50
CA SER A 98 -0.22 -15.68 -1.61
C SER A 98 -0.72 -15.57 -0.18
N ALA A 99 0.23 -15.65 0.75
CA ALA A 99 0.03 -15.34 2.15
C ALA A 99 1.24 -14.56 2.67
N ALA A 100 0.99 -13.45 3.38
CA ALA A 100 2.04 -12.59 3.88
C ALA A 100 1.69 -11.98 5.24
N LEU A 101 2.72 -11.62 6.00
CA LEU A 101 2.63 -10.73 7.14
C LEU A 101 3.06 -9.34 6.69
N SER A 102 2.19 -8.36 6.87
CA SER A 102 2.42 -6.97 6.48
C SER A 102 2.01 -6.01 7.60
N TYR A 103 1.96 -4.72 7.32
CA TYR A 103 1.63 -3.71 8.31
C TYR A 103 0.66 -2.68 7.73
N ARG A 104 -0.44 -2.45 8.42
CA ARG A 104 -1.37 -1.35 8.16
C ARG A 104 -1.02 -0.17 9.06
N ALA A 105 -0.67 0.96 8.44
CA ALA A 105 -0.28 2.18 9.15
C ALA A 105 -1.41 2.70 10.08
N GLY A 106 -1.00 3.34 11.16
CA GLY A 106 -1.92 3.99 12.08
C GLY A 106 -2.38 5.36 11.58
N ARG A 107 -3.50 5.87 12.13
CA ARG A 107 -4.00 7.22 11.87
C ARG A 107 -3.91 8.05 13.14
N LYS A 108 -3.35 9.25 13.03
CA LYS A 108 -3.26 10.25 14.11
C LYS A 108 -4.38 11.28 13.97
N ASP A 109 -4.79 11.82 15.09
CA ASP A 109 -5.74 12.94 15.16
C ASP A 109 -5.04 14.30 15.11
N ARG A 110 -3.86 14.35 14.51
CA ARG A 110 -3.02 15.53 14.27
C ARG A 110 -2.18 15.35 13.03
N ASP A 111 -1.64 16.42 12.51
CA ASP A 111 -0.72 16.40 11.39
C ASP A 111 0.50 15.52 11.67
N VAL A 112 0.88 14.73 10.68
CA VAL A 112 2.07 13.87 10.69
C VAL A 112 2.74 14.00 9.34
N ASP A 113 3.89 14.66 9.29
CA ASP A 113 4.59 14.94 8.04
C ASP A 113 5.81 14.03 7.82
N SER A 114 6.39 13.48 8.88
CA SER A 114 7.65 12.73 8.81
C SER A 114 7.57 11.27 9.31
N ASP A 115 6.46 10.87 9.91
CA ASP A 115 6.28 9.49 10.39
C ASP A 115 5.67 8.64 9.27
N SER A 116 6.46 7.67 8.85
CA SER A 116 6.10 6.78 7.77
C SER A 116 5.20 5.60 8.18
N LEU A 117 5.09 5.32 9.47
CA LEU A 117 4.22 4.25 10.00
C LEU A 117 2.86 4.79 10.46
N SER A 118 2.64 6.09 10.33
CA SER A 118 1.39 6.76 10.68
C SER A 118 1.07 7.84 9.66
N TYR A 119 -0.20 8.15 9.54
CA TYR A 119 -0.71 9.30 8.81
C TYR A 119 -1.72 10.03 9.68
N GLY A 120 -2.09 11.25 9.36
CA GLY A 120 -3.05 11.98 10.15
C GLY A 120 -3.26 13.41 9.69
N SER A 121 -4.20 14.08 10.33
CA SER A 121 -4.54 15.48 10.07
C SER A 121 -5.07 16.13 11.33
N ASP A 122 -4.73 17.39 11.54
CA ASP A 122 -5.28 18.24 12.60
C ASP A 122 -6.79 18.39 12.49
N TYR A 123 -7.37 18.18 11.30
CA TYR A 123 -8.82 18.12 11.12
C TYR A 123 -9.48 17.03 11.98
N LEU A 124 -8.78 15.95 12.28
CA LEU A 124 -9.28 14.82 13.09
C LEU A 124 -9.10 15.03 14.59
N ARG A 125 -8.72 16.23 15.05
CA ARG A 125 -8.46 16.50 16.47
C ARG A 125 -9.65 16.13 17.35
N GLY A 126 -9.37 15.35 18.42
CA GLY A 126 -10.38 14.81 19.31
C GLY A 126 -10.97 13.46 18.88
N MET A 127 -10.64 12.98 17.67
CA MET A 127 -11.03 11.63 17.24
C MET A 127 -10.19 10.53 17.89
N GLY A 128 -9.01 10.90 18.43
CA GLY A 128 -8.05 9.97 18.96
C GLY A 128 -7.29 9.18 17.88
N ASP A 129 -6.19 8.59 18.31
CA ASP A 129 -5.29 7.84 17.45
C ASP A 129 -5.83 6.43 17.15
N VAL A 130 -5.76 6.02 15.89
CA VAL A 130 -5.88 4.62 15.49
C VAL A 130 -4.47 4.03 15.42
N LYS A 131 -4.19 3.02 16.25
CA LYS A 131 -2.88 2.36 16.25
C LYS A 131 -2.71 1.52 14.97
N GLY A 132 -1.50 1.50 14.41
CA GLY A 132 -1.18 0.62 13.31
C GLY A 132 -1.28 -0.87 13.70
N SER A 133 -1.49 -1.72 12.72
CA SER A 133 -1.70 -3.17 12.91
C SER A 133 -0.72 -3.99 12.10
N ALA A 134 -0.12 -5.01 12.69
CA ALA A 134 0.35 -6.14 11.91
C ALA A 134 -0.86 -6.84 11.29
N ILE A 135 -0.82 -7.12 10.01
CA ILE A 135 -1.91 -7.75 9.24
C ILE A 135 -1.42 -9.00 8.53
N GLY A 136 -2.21 -10.05 8.57
CA GLY A 136 -2.13 -11.15 7.63
C GLY A 136 -2.80 -10.75 6.31
N MET A 137 -2.09 -10.88 5.22
CA MET A 137 -2.60 -10.67 3.87
C MET A 137 -2.75 -12.01 3.18
N LEU A 138 -3.94 -12.31 2.67
CA LEU A 138 -4.22 -13.51 1.89
C LEU A 138 -4.69 -13.07 0.51
N GLY A 139 -4.07 -13.60 -0.53
CA GLY A 139 -4.38 -13.27 -1.91
C GLY A 139 -4.68 -14.50 -2.75
N ILE A 140 -5.66 -14.40 -3.62
CA ILE A 140 -5.90 -15.32 -4.72
C ILE A 140 -6.11 -14.52 -6.00
N GLY A 141 -5.59 -15.03 -7.11
CA GLY A 141 -5.75 -14.46 -8.43
C GLY A 141 -6.16 -15.52 -9.45
N TYR A 142 -6.77 -15.12 -10.53
CA TYR A 142 -7.11 -15.97 -11.66
C TYR A 142 -6.90 -15.23 -12.98
N GLU A 143 -6.05 -15.78 -13.83
CA GLU A 143 -5.84 -15.31 -15.19
C GLU A 143 -6.99 -15.81 -16.08
N VAL A 144 -7.94 -14.92 -16.36
CA VAL A 144 -9.08 -15.22 -17.26
C VAL A 144 -8.57 -15.31 -18.71
N THR A 145 -7.80 -14.30 -19.10
CA THR A 145 -7.13 -14.19 -20.41
C THR A 145 -5.79 -13.46 -20.21
N ASP A 146 -4.94 -13.41 -21.22
CA ASP A 146 -3.65 -12.72 -21.20
C ASP A 146 -3.78 -11.21 -20.89
N TRP A 147 -4.97 -10.63 -21.10
CA TRP A 147 -5.24 -9.22 -20.85
C TRP A 147 -6.20 -8.96 -19.68
N LEU A 148 -6.64 -10.01 -18.95
CA LEU A 148 -7.62 -9.88 -17.86
C LEU A 148 -7.30 -10.82 -16.72
N ASN A 149 -7.02 -10.25 -15.55
CA ASN A 149 -6.80 -10.95 -14.30
C ASN A 149 -7.82 -10.49 -13.25
N LEU A 150 -8.38 -11.42 -12.50
CA LEU A 150 -9.22 -11.19 -11.34
C LEU A 150 -8.42 -11.48 -10.07
N GLN A 151 -8.51 -10.61 -9.07
CA GLN A 151 -7.79 -10.78 -7.81
C GLN A 151 -8.73 -10.53 -6.63
N LEU A 152 -8.59 -11.33 -5.60
CA LEU A 152 -9.22 -11.12 -4.30
C LEU A 152 -8.14 -11.14 -3.22
N GLN A 153 -8.11 -10.08 -2.40
CA GLN A 153 -7.18 -9.94 -1.29
C GLN A 153 -7.93 -9.68 0.00
N ALA A 154 -7.56 -10.40 1.06
CA ALA A 154 -8.08 -10.19 2.41
C ALA A 154 -6.98 -9.64 3.31
N GLU A 155 -7.32 -8.62 4.11
CA GLU A 155 -6.51 -8.08 5.19
C GLU A 155 -7.12 -8.46 6.53
N VAL A 156 -6.39 -9.24 7.33
CA VAL A 156 -6.83 -9.71 8.65
C VAL A 156 -5.87 -9.19 9.72
N PRO A 157 -6.29 -8.29 10.63
CA PRO A 157 -5.39 -7.77 11.64
C PRO A 157 -5.00 -8.86 12.65
N VAL A 158 -3.68 -9.09 12.75
CA VAL A 158 -3.06 -10.00 13.73
C VAL A 158 -2.86 -9.28 15.07
N SER A 159 -2.50 -7.99 15.02
CA SER A 159 -2.49 -7.09 16.18
C SER A 159 -3.56 -6.00 16.02
N GLN A 160 -3.96 -5.35 17.12
CA GLN A 160 -5.01 -4.31 17.10
C GLN A 160 -6.27 -4.79 16.33
N ARG A 161 -6.80 -5.94 16.72
CA ARG A 161 -7.92 -6.61 16.02
C ARG A 161 -9.22 -5.78 15.96
N SER A 162 -9.32 -4.73 16.78
CA SER A 162 -10.40 -3.74 16.71
C SER A 162 -10.38 -2.93 15.41
N ASN A 163 -9.23 -2.86 14.72
CA ASN A 163 -9.12 -2.16 13.43
C ASN A 163 -9.92 -2.84 12.30
N GLY A 164 -10.36 -4.08 12.50
CA GLY A 164 -11.24 -4.80 11.58
C GLY A 164 -10.57 -5.26 10.28
N GLU A 165 -11.25 -6.16 9.61
CA GLU A 165 -10.84 -6.82 8.37
C GLU A 165 -11.31 -6.02 7.15
N ALA A 166 -10.55 -6.14 6.04
CA ALA A 166 -10.94 -5.59 4.75
C ALA A 166 -10.77 -6.64 3.65
N LEU A 167 -11.57 -6.51 2.59
CA LEU A 167 -11.49 -7.31 1.37
C LEU A 167 -11.36 -6.38 0.17
N HIS A 168 -10.55 -6.78 -0.80
CA HIS A 168 -10.30 -6.03 -2.02
C HIS A 168 -10.48 -6.96 -3.21
N PHE A 169 -11.45 -6.65 -4.06
CA PHE A 169 -11.63 -7.32 -5.34
C PHE A 169 -11.11 -6.41 -6.44
N SER A 170 -10.19 -6.94 -7.26
CA SER A 170 -9.57 -6.17 -8.34
C SER A 170 -9.74 -6.87 -9.69
N ILE A 171 -9.99 -6.05 -10.70
CA ILE A 171 -9.88 -6.39 -12.11
C ILE A 171 -8.62 -5.72 -12.63
N VAL A 172 -7.66 -6.50 -13.10
CA VAL A 172 -6.35 -6.03 -13.53
C VAL A 172 -6.14 -6.36 -15.00
N SER A 173 -5.74 -5.35 -15.78
CA SER A 173 -5.50 -5.49 -17.20
C SER A 173 -4.13 -4.94 -17.58
N PRO A 174 -3.19 -5.77 -18.11
CA PRO A 174 -2.01 -5.28 -18.79
C PRO A 174 -2.43 -4.65 -20.14
N LEU A 175 -2.44 -3.32 -20.21
CA LEU A 175 -2.87 -2.57 -21.40
C LEU A 175 -1.80 -2.56 -22.49
N TYR A 176 -0.53 -2.57 -22.08
CA TYR A 176 0.60 -2.54 -23.00
C TYR A 176 1.81 -3.22 -22.37
N THR A 177 2.48 -4.05 -23.14
CA THR A 177 3.72 -4.72 -22.73
C THR A 177 4.69 -4.76 -23.90
N SER A 178 5.93 -4.32 -23.66
CA SER A 178 7.04 -4.40 -24.59
C SER A 178 8.32 -4.76 -23.81
N SER A 179 9.45 -4.90 -24.51
CA SER A 179 10.73 -5.17 -23.86
C SER A 179 11.17 -4.11 -22.84
N LYS A 180 10.69 -2.86 -23.00
CA LYS A 180 11.07 -1.74 -22.13
C LYS A 180 9.92 -1.13 -21.32
N ASN A 181 8.68 -1.32 -21.75
CA ASN A 181 7.53 -0.66 -21.11
C ASN A 181 6.47 -1.66 -20.75
N SER A 182 5.87 -1.46 -19.59
CA SER A 182 4.65 -2.14 -19.17
C SER A 182 3.68 -1.09 -18.64
N VAL A 183 2.43 -1.15 -19.09
CA VAL A 183 1.33 -0.32 -18.57
C VAL A 183 0.22 -1.25 -18.10
N THR A 184 -0.16 -1.11 -16.85
CA THR A 184 -1.22 -1.90 -16.22
C THR A 184 -2.31 -1.00 -15.68
N LEU A 185 -3.56 -1.38 -15.85
CA LEU A 185 -4.73 -0.72 -15.28
C LEU A 185 -5.38 -1.66 -14.27
N ALA A 186 -5.74 -1.13 -13.10
CA ALA A 186 -6.43 -1.87 -12.06
C ALA A 186 -7.67 -1.11 -11.58
N LEU A 187 -8.82 -1.79 -11.58
CA LEU A 187 -10.06 -1.33 -10.95
C LEU A 187 -10.29 -2.18 -9.70
N THR A 188 -10.38 -1.54 -8.53
CA THR A 188 -10.52 -2.22 -7.24
C THR A 188 -11.80 -1.78 -6.54
N SER A 189 -12.57 -2.73 -6.02
CA SER A 189 -13.66 -2.53 -5.06
C SER A 189 -13.19 -2.98 -3.69
N SER A 190 -13.31 -2.11 -2.68
CA SER A 190 -12.86 -2.36 -1.32
C SER A 190 -14.05 -2.43 -0.37
N TRP A 191 -14.12 -3.51 0.41
CA TRP A 191 -15.15 -3.79 1.40
C TRP A 191 -14.53 -3.89 2.81
N GLY A 192 -15.23 -3.38 3.83
CA GLY A 192 -14.78 -3.43 5.21
C GLY A 192 -15.83 -4.06 6.13
N THR A 193 -15.35 -4.80 7.15
CA THR A 193 -16.21 -5.26 8.25
C THR A 193 -16.74 -4.08 9.06
N SER A 194 -17.74 -4.28 9.90
CA SER A 194 -18.26 -3.22 10.80
C SER A 194 -17.17 -2.64 11.69
N LYS A 195 -16.20 -3.45 12.16
CA LYS A 195 -15.05 -2.97 12.94
C LYS A 195 -14.17 -2.04 12.11
N TYR A 196 -13.83 -2.45 10.86
CA TYR A 196 -13.04 -1.62 9.95
C TYR A 196 -13.74 -0.29 9.68
N MET A 197 -15.01 -0.35 9.31
CA MET A 197 -15.79 0.82 8.98
C MET A 197 -15.95 1.77 10.17
N GLN A 198 -16.23 1.24 11.37
CA GLN A 198 -16.33 2.04 12.57
C GLN A 198 -15.01 2.68 12.97
N THR A 199 -13.88 1.97 12.82
CA THR A 199 -12.54 2.48 13.16
C THR A 199 -12.10 3.61 12.23
N TYR A 200 -12.34 3.48 10.92
CA TYR A 200 -11.80 4.43 9.95
C TYR A 200 -12.79 5.51 9.51
N TYR A 201 -14.11 5.29 9.66
CA TYR A 201 -15.15 6.19 9.19
C TYR A 201 -16.23 6.48 10.23
N GLY A 202 -16.27 5.75 11.34
CA GLY A 202 -17.23 5.98 12.42
C GLY A 202 -16.82 7.14 13.33
N VAL A 203 -17.80 7.67 14.08
CA VAL A 203 -17.63 8.65 15.16
C VAL A 203 -18.41 8.16 16.37
N SER A 204 -17.73 7.70 17.42
CA SER A 204 -18.36 7.27 18.68
C SER A 204 -18.90 8.46 19.48
N ALA A 205 -19.69 8.19 20.53
CA ALA A 205 -20.19 9.24 21.40
C ALA A 205 -19.07 10.05 22.08
N SER A 206 -17.99 9.36 22.53
CA SER A 206 -16.84 10.02 23.15
C SER A 206 -16.04 10.86 22.14
N GLN A 207 -15.87 10.36 20.91
CA GLN A 207 -15.24 11.10 19.83
C GLN A 207 -16.06 12.33 19.42
N SER A 208 -17.38 12.18 19.32
CA SER A 208 -18.29 13.30 19.03
C SER A 208 -18.19 14.42 20.07
N ALA A 209 -18.15 14.05 21.34
CA ALA A 209 -18.00 15.03 22.43
C ALA A 209 -16.63 15.74 22.43
N ALA A 210 -15.56 15.04 22.01
CA ALA A 210 -14.21 15.59 22.02
C ALA A 210 -13.85 16.36 20.73
N SER A 211 -14.37 15.95 19.58
CA SER A 211 -14.03 16.52 18.28
C SER A 211 -15.07 17.51 17.74
N GLY A 212 -16.31 17.44 18.21
CA GLY A 212 -17.45 18.19 17.66
C GLY A 212 -18.07 17.57 16.40
N PHE A 213 -17.54 16.50 15.85
CA PHE A 213 -18.19 15.77 14.74
C PHE A 213 -19.47 15.09 15.21
N THR A 214 -20.47 15.03 14.36
CA THR A 214 -21.72 14.31 14.64
C THR A 214 -21.43 12.82 14.82
N ARG A 215 -22.04 12.18 15.83
CA ARG A 215 -21.98 10.73 16.02
C ARG A 215 -22.36 10.00 14.73
N TYR A 216 -21.59 8.98 14.37
CA TYR A 216 -21.79 8.22 13.15
C TYR A 216 -21.43 6.74 13.34
N ASP A 217 -22.42 5.87 13.17
CA ASP A 217 -22.26 4.42 13.28
C ASP A 217 -22.10 3.84 11.86
N ALA A 218 -20.86 3.69 11.41
CA ALA A 218 -20.54 3.15 10.07
C ALA A 218 -20.68 1.63 10.04
N LYS A 219 -21.47 1.12 9.10
CA LYS A 219 -21.77 -0.31 8.94
C LYS A 219 -20.80 -0.96 7.93
N SER A 220 -20.69 -2.30 8.03
CA SER A 220 -19.96 -3.09 7.01
C SER A 220 -20.50 -2.86 5.60
N GLY A 221 -19.60 -2.79 4.62
CA GLY A 221 -20.00 -2.58 3.23
C GLY A 221 -18.85 -2.15 2.34
N ILE A 222 -19.15 -1.92 1.08
CA ILE A 222 -18.18 -1.33 0.14
C ILE A 222 -17.93 0.11 0.57
N TYR A 223 -16.64 0.41 0.82
CA TYR A 223 -16.23 1.73 1.27
C TYR A 223 -15.51 2.56 0.20
N ALA A 224 -14.98 1.91 -0.86
CA ALA A 224 -14.27 2.62 -1.91
C ALA A 224 -14.23 1.84 -3.23
N TYR A 225 -14.13 2.60 -4.31
CA TYR A 225 -13.69 2.14 -5.62
C TYR A 225 -12.44 2.90 -6.01
N SER A 226 -11.42 2.20 -6.53
CA SER A 226 -10.17 2.80 -6.96
C SER A 226 -9.86 2.43 -8.40
N LEU A 227 -9.38 3.38 -9.18
CA LEU A 227 -8.79 3.16 -10.49
C LEU A 227 -7.33 3.59 -10.45
N ASN A 228 -6.42 2.69 -10.78
CA ASN A 228 -4.99 2.95 -10.78
C ASN A 228 -4.39 2.53 -12.11
N MET A 229 -3.44 3.31 -12.59
CA MET A 229 -2.61 3.01 -13.74
C MET A 229 -1.15 3.05 -13.33
N ASP A 230 -0.45 1.97 -13.60
CA ASP A 230 0.98 1.80 -13.34
C ASP A 230 1.74 1.73 -14.66
N TRP A 231 2.82 2.48 -14.76
CA TRP A 231 3.76 2.44 -15.86
C TRP A 231 5.15 2.12 -15.35
N THR A 232 5.75 1.07 -15.90
CA THR A 232 7.14 0.70 -15.66
C THR A 232 7.93 0.88 -16.94
N HIS A 233 9.06 1.58 -16.84
CA HIS A 233 10.00 1.77 -17.94
C HIS A 233 11.39 1.24 -17.57
N LYS A 234 11.90 0.28 -18.34
CA LYS A 234 13.27 -0.22 -18.20
C LYS A 234 14.23 0.72 -18.93
N LEU A 235 15.08 1.42 -18.19
CA LEU A 235 16.14 2.28 -18.75
C LEU A 235 17.23 1.41 -19.38
N ASN A 236 17.61 0.32 -18.72
CA ASN A 236 18.53 -0.72 -19.18
C ASN A 236 18.17 -2.07 -18.53
N GLN A 237 19.14 -2.99 -18.40
CA GLN A 237 18.89 -4.32 -17.81
C GLN A 237 18.60 -4.26 -16.31
N ASP A 238 19.21 -3.31 -15.60
CA ASP A 238 19.18 -3.22 -14.14
C ASP A 238 18.31 -2.05 -13.63
N TRP A 239 18.28 -0.91 -14.35
CA TRP A 239 17.59 0.29 -13.93
C TRP A 239 16.19 0.42 -14.54
N GLY A 240 15.25 0.81 -13.71
CA GLY A 240 13.87 1.10 -14.10
C GLY A 240 13.30 2.36 -13.45
N VAL A 241 12.27 2.89 -14.09
CA VAL A 241 11.40 3.94 -13.54
C VAL A 241 10.00 3.36 -13.42
N VAL A 242 9.39 3.57 -12.26
CA VAL A 242 7.99 3.19 -12.00
C VAL A 242 7.21 4.44 -11.69
N ALA A 243 6.19 4.73 -12.47
CA ALA A 243 5.24 5.79 -12.20
C ALA A 243 3.84 5.21 -12.05
N ALA A 244 3.09 5.70 -11.08
CA ALA A 244 1.70 5.34 -10.91
C ALA A 244 0.83 6.57 -10.70
N ALA A 245 -0.39 6.53 -11.20
CA ALA A 245 -1.41 7.54 -10.97
C ALA A 245 -2.77 6.88 -10.82
N GLY A 246 -3.59 7.43 -9.95
CA GLY A 246 -4.92 6.88 -9.73
C GLY A 246 -5.82 7.81 -8.93
N PHE A 247 -7.01 7.33 -8.69
CA PHE A 247 -7.94 7.98 -7.78
C PHE A 247 -8.79 6.95 -7.05
N THR A 248 -9.21 7.32 -5.85
CA THR A 248 -10.12 6.53 -5.01
C THR A 248 -11.38 7.32 -4.77
N GLN A 249 -12.53 6.74 -5.09
CA GLN A 249 -13.87 7.26 -4.82
C GLN A 249 -14.44 6.54 -3.62
N LEU A 250 -14.72 7.26 -2.52
CA LEU A 250 -15.43 6.70 -1.37
C LEU A 250 -16.88 6.37 -1.70
N ALA A 251 -17.39 5.30 -1.09
CA ALA A 251 -18.71 4.75 -1.31
C ALA A 251 -19.41 4.41 0.01
N GLY A 252 -20.69 4.08 -0.04
CA GLY A 252 -21.47 3.65 1.12
C GLY A 252 -21.36 4.56 2.32
N ASP A 253 -21.26 3.98 3.50
CA ASP A 253 -21.15 4.72 4.77
C ASP A 253 -19.84 5.49 4.88
N ALA A 254 -18.74 5.04 4.24
CA ALA A 254 -17.51 5.80 4.23
C ALA A 254 -17.68 7.18 3.59
N ARG A 255 -18.38 7.24 2.44
CA ARG A 255 -18.65 8.49 1.72
C ARG A 255 -19.46 9.50 2.55
N ASN A 256 -20.32 9.02 3.44
CA ASN A 256 -21.27 9.82 4.22
C ASN A 256 -20.75 10.14 5.62
N SER A 257 -19.54 9.68 5.96
CA SER A 257 -18.93 9.94 7.27
C SER A 257 -18.67 11.43 7.49
N PRO A 258 -18.97 11.97 8.68
CA PRO A 258 -18.74 13.38 9.00
C PRO A 258 -17.27 13.79 9.02
N ILE A 259 -16.33 12.84 9.09
CA ILE A 259 -14.90 13.13 9.01
C ILE A 259 -14.38 13.17 7.56
N VAL A 260 -15.23 12.94 6.57
CA VAL A 260 -14.83 12.95 5.14
C VAL A 260 -15.04 14.34 4.56
N GLN A 261 -13.96 15.00 4.18
CA GLN A 261 -13.93 16.29 3.53
C GLN A 261 -14.02 16.16 2.01
N ARG A 262 -13.31 15.18 1.43
CA ARG A 262 -13.28 14.92 -0.01
C ARG A 262 -13.61 13.46 -0.31
N LYS A 263 -14.57 13.25 -1.21
CA LYS A 263 -15.08 11.91 -1.56
C LYS A 263 -14.25 11.22 -2.64
N THR A 264 -13.50 11.97 -3.43
CA THR A 264 -12.61 11.45 -4.49
C THR A 264 -11.21 11.99 -4.25
N SER A 265 -10.24 11.12 -4.05
CA SER A 265 -8.86 11.50 -3.74
C SER A 265 -7.92 10.98 -4.81
N PRO A 266 -7.09 11.86 -5.42
CA PRO A 266 -6.02 11.43 -6.33
C PRO A 266 -4.86 10.81 -5.54
N THR A 267 -4.14 9.91 -6.20
CA THR A 267 -2.87 9.33 -5.74
C THR A 267 -1.86 9.34 -6.86
N GLY A 268 -0.58 9.36 -6.52
CA GLY A 268 0.49 9.29 -7.50
C GLY A 268 1.80 8.82 -6.88
N SER A 269 2.65 8.22 -7.69
CA SER A 269 4.00 7.84 -7.27
C SER A 269 4.99 7.95 -8.43
N LEU A 270 6.25 8.19 -8.08
CA LEU A 270 7.37 8.15 -9.01
C LEU A 270 8.58 7.55 -8.29
N LYS A 271 9.11 6.47 -8.83
CA LYS A 271 10.19 5.70 -8.19
C LYS A 271 11.25 5.32 -9.22
N VAL A 272 12.50 5.28 -8.80
CA VAL A 272 13.62 4.71 -9.56
C VAL A 272 14.04 3.44 -8.86
N THR A 273 14.25 2.38 -9.62
CA THR A 273 14.58 1.05 -9.12
C THR A 273 15.84 0.50 -9.78
N TYR A 274 16.53 -0.34 -9.04
CA TYR A 274 17.68 -1.13 -9.49
C TYR A 274 17.44 -2.59 -9.14
N SER A 275 17.54 -3.48 -10.13
CA SER A 275 17.41 -4.94 -9.97
C SER A 275 18.76 -5.61 -10.14
N PHE A 276 19.06 -6.57 -9.23
CA PHE A 276 20.32 -7.32 -9.18
C PHE A 276 20.17 -8.70 -9.78
#